data_52526f7cf4768235a2d94a9356b676f3
#
_entry.id   52526f7cf4768235a2d94a9356b676f3
#
_cell.length_a   1.000
_cell.length_b   1.000
_cell.length_c   1.000
_cell.angle_alpha   90.00
_cell.angle_beta   90.00
_cell.angle_gamma   90.00
#
_symmetry.space_group_name_H-M   'P 1'
#
loop_
_entity.id
_entity.type
_entity.pdbx_description
1 polymer ?
#
loop_
_entity_poly.entity_id
_entity_poly.type
_entity_poly.pdbx_seq_one_letter_code
_entity_poly.pdbx_strand_id
1 'polypeptide(L)'
;MIVFIVIIAFIVGMIASILGIGGGTLNVPVLVLIFSFDQINAIALSLTIGVAISFTSMVNYAWQQRILYKTALYLGIPAIGISVLSVLVSISLSAVTLKLILIIILLIIASTLLKPDLISLPEIRKGPEYHDGCKDRYGDEFSGDFHALHMVSWGGGGGLVNGLTGLGGGSINVPAMIAAKIPPHYATATSTMVVFLACMAASVTHAELGNIHSLGFLALYIAGAVCGAVAGTRYARKLRSSQLSFGFGLFLIFVCIIMGLGIFV
;
A
#
# COMPACT_ATOMS: atom_id res chain seq x y z
N MET A 1 -13.72 3.74 23.74
CA MET A 1 -12.75 2.92 23.01
C MET A 1 -13.21 2.58 21.58
N ILE A 2 -14.43 2.06 21.38
CA ILE A 2 -14.97 1.69 20.04
C ILE A 2 -14.94 2.88 19.05
N VAL A 3 -15.48 4.04 19.45
CA VAL A 3 -15.52 5.25 18.62
C VAL A 3 -14.12 5.70 18.19
N PHE A 4 -13.14 5.61 19.10
CA PHE A 4 -11.75 5.96 18.82
C PHE A 4 -11.12 5.04 17.74
N ILE A 5 -11.36 3.73 17.85
CA ILE A 5 -10.90 2.75 16.84
C ILE A 5 -11.48 3.09 15.46
N VAL A 6 -12.80 3.35 15.38
CA VAL A 6 -13.48 3.64 14.13
C VAL A 6 -13.00 4.96 13.51
N ILE A 7 -12.78 6.00 14.32
CA ILE A 7 -12.26 7.29 13.81
C ILE A 7 -10.86 7.14 13.24
N ILE A 8 -9.94 6.48 13.96
CA ILE A 8 -8.59 6.23 13.45
C ILE A 8 -8.65 5.41 12.16
N ALA A 9 -9.41 4.32 12.16
CA ALA A 9 -9.57 3.47 10.99
C ALA A 9 -10.13 4.24 9.79
N PHE A 10 -11.11 5.13 10.01
CA PHE A 10 -11.66 5.99 8.96
C PHE A 10 -10.59 6.91 8.36
N ILE A 11 -9.81 7.59 9.20
CA ILE A 11 -8.73 8.49 8.74
C ILE A 11 -7.68 7.70 7.95
N VAL A 12 -7.24 6.55 8.47
CA VAL A 12 -6.27 5.67 7.80
C VAL A 12 -6.81 5.18 6.46
N GLY A 13 -8.05 4.67 6.41
CA GLY A 13 -8.67 4.21 5.18
C GLY A 13 -8.82 5.32 4.14
N MET A 14 -9.17 6.54 4.57
CA MET A 14 -9.29 7.69 3.69
C MET A 14 -7.94 8.08 3.06
N ILE A 15 -6.89 8.26 3.86
CA ILE A 15 -5.55 8.61 3.39
C ILE A 15 -4.98 7.52 2.48
N ALA A 16 -5.10 6.27 2.90
CA ALA A 16 -4.60 5.11 2.17
C ALA A 16 -5.19 4.98 0.76
N SER A 17 -6.51 5.21 0.63
CA SER A 17 -7.19 5.11 -0.65
C SER A 17 -6.88 6.28 -1.58
N ILE A 18 -6.66 7.49 -1.04
CA ILE A 18 -6.25 8.67 -1.84
C ILE A 18 -4.85 8.46 -2.41
N LEU A 19 -3.93 7.89 -1.64
CA LEU A 19 -2.54 7.66 -2.04
C LEU A 19 -2.34 6.35 -2.83
N GLY A 20 -3.31 5.43 -2.82
CA GLY A 20 -3.21 4.14 -3.50
C GLY A 20 -2.22 3.16 -2.85
N ILE A 21 -1.89 3.37 -1.57
CA ILE A 21 -0.89 2.58 -0.83
C ILE A 21 -1.48 1.39 -0.07
N GLY A 22 -2.80 1.20 -0.12
CA GLY A 22 -3.48 0.04 0.48
C GLY A 22 -3.59 0.05 2.00
N GLY A 23 -3.24 1.14 2.65
CA GLY A 23 -3.41 1.33 4.10
C GLY A 23 -2.31 0.77 4.98
N GLY A 24 -1.57 -0.23 4.55
CA GLY A 24 -0.56 -0.89 5.36
C GLY A 24 0.51 0.05 5.91
N THR A 25 0.93 1.03 5.13
CA THR A 25 1.94 2.03 5.51
C THR A 25 1.52 2.85 6.75
N LEU A 26 0.22 3.00 6.99
CA LEU A 26 -0.34 3.63 8.17
C LEU A 26 -0.77 2.59 9.22
N ASN A 27 -1.34 1.47 8.79
CA ASN A 27 -1.91 0.48 9.71
C ASN A 27 -0.86 -0.12 10.63
N VAL A 28 0.30 -0.58 10.12
CA VAL A 28 1.31 -1.23 10.95
C VAL A 28 1.80 -0.31 12.07
N PRO A 29 2.25 0.93 11.79
CA PRO A 29 2.62 1.86 12.85
C PRO A 29 1.49 2.14 13.85
N VAL A 30 0.27 2.34 13.36
CA VAL A 30 -0.91 2.61 14.20
C VAL A 30 -1.20 1.41 15.11
N LEU A 31 -1.16 0.19 14.58
CA LEU A 31 -1.40 -1.03 15.36
C LEU A 31 -0.32 -1.24 16.43
N VAL A 32 0.95 -0.99 16.09
CA VAL A 32 2.07 -1.15 17.03
C VAL A 32 2.09 -0.04 18.09
N LEU A 33 2.02 1.24 17.66
CA LEU A 33 2.24 2.39 18.56
C LEU A 33 1.00 2.79 19.36
N ILE A 34 -0.20 2.68 18.76
CA ILE A 34 -1.44 3.13 19.42
C ILE A 34 -2.16 1.97 20.11
N PHE A 35 -2.21 0.81 19.43
CA PHE A 35 -2.94 -0.35 19.94
C PHE A 35 -2.04 -1.42 20.59
N SER A 36 -0.72 -1.19 20.63
CA SER A 36 0.27 -2.06 21.30
C SER A 36 0.24 -3.53 20.86
N PHE A 37 -0.11 -3.78 19.60
CA PHE A 37 0.04 -5.11 19.01
C PHE A 37 1.52 -5.43 18.78
N ASP A 38 1.89 -6.70 18.99
CA ASP A 38 3.21 -7.18 18.61
C ASP A 38 3.40 -7.13 17.08
N GLN A 39 4.66 -7.10 16.63
CA GLN A 39 5.00 -6.80 15.23
C GLN A 39 4.36 -7.76 14.23
N ILE A 40 4.37 -9.06 14.51
CA ILE A 40 3.84 -10.10 13.59
C ILE A 40 2.31 -9.98 13.50
N ASN A 41 1.61 -9.83 14.64
CA ASN A 41 0.18 -9.62 14.66
C ASN A 41 -0.21 -8.31 13.97
N ALA A 42 0.55 -7.23 14.16
CA ALA A 42 0.32 -5.97 13.49
C ALA A 42 0.45 -6.09 11.96
N ILE A 43 1.43 -6.85 11.46
CA ILE A 43 1.59 -7.16 10.04
C ILE A 43 0.38 -7.95 9.53
N ALA A 44 0.00 -9.04 10.20
CA ALA A 44 -1.12 -9.89 9.80
C ALA A 44 -2.45 -9.12 9.76
N LEU A 45 -2.75 -8.34 10.82
CA LEU A 45 -3.93 -7.49 10.89
C LEU A 45 -3.90 -6.40 9.81
N SER A 46 -2.75 -5.76 9.60
CA SER A 46 -2.57 -4.72 8.59
C SER A 46 -2.85 -5.24 7.17
N LEU A 47 -2.37 -6.44 6.83
CA LEU A 47 -2.64 -7.08 5.55
C LEU A 47 -4.12 -7.37 5.37
N THR A 48 -4.79 -7.88 6.40
CA THR A 48 -6.22 -8.18 6.37
C THR A 48 -7.07 -6.91 6.24
N ILE A 49 -6.73 -5.85 6.98
CA ILE A 49 -7.33 -4.51 6.85
C ILE A 49 -7.04 -3.95 5.44
N GLY A 50 -5.82 -4.15 4.96
CA GLY A 50 -5.37 -3.77 3.63
C GLY A 50 -6.20 -4.39 2.51
N VAL A 51 -6.63 -5.64 2.65
CA VAL A 51 -7.58 -6.30 1.73
C VAL A 51 -8.87 -5.50 1.63
N ALA A 52 -9.46 -5.13 2.77
CA ALA A 52 -10.76 -4.43 2.80
C ALA A 52 -10.65 -3.01 2.22
N ILE A 53 -9.59 -2.26 2.59
CA ILE A 53 -9.35 -0.91 2.06
C ILE A 53 -9.10 -0.94 0.55
N SER A 54 -8.19 -1.82 0.11
CA SER A 54 -7.79 -1.88 -1.30
C SER A 54 -8.90 -2.44 -2.19
N PHE A 55 -9.68 -3.42 -1.72
CA PHE A 55 -10.88 -3.90 -2.41
C PHE A 55 -11.90 -2.77 -2.61
N THR A 56 -12.22 -2.04 -1.53
CA THR A 56 -13.16 -0.92 -1.58
C THR A 56 -12.66 0.16 -2.54
N SER A 57 -11.38 0.51 -2.48
CA SER A 57 -10.77 1.50 -3.35
C SER A 57 -10.75 1.03 -4.80
N MET A 58 -10.38 -0.22 -5.06
CA MET A 58 -10.37 -0.84 -6.38
C MET A 58 -11.77 -0.78 -7.02
N VAL A 59 -12.82 -1.18 -6.29
CA VAL A 59 -14.20 -1.12 -6.79
C VAL A 59 -14.58 0.31 -7.16
N ASN A 60 -14.29 1.28 -6.30
CA ASN A 60 -14.61 2.69 -6.56
C ASN A 60 -13.82 3.24 -7.76
N TYR A 61 -12.53 2.90 -7.91
CA TYR A 61 -11.73 3.34 -9.05
C TYR A 61 -12.09 2.60 -10.35
N ALA A 62 -12.50 1.32 -10.27
CA ALA A 62 -13.05 0.59 -11.40
C ALA A 62 -14.36 1.25 -11.91
N TRP A 63 -15.23 1.72 -11.00
CA TRP A 63 -16.42 2.48 -11.37
C TRP A 63 -16.08 3.82 -12.04
N GLN A 64 -14.94 4.41 -11.68
CA GLN A 64 -14.41 5.63 -12.32
C GLN A 64 -13.69 5.32 -13.65
N GLN A 65 -13.49 4.05 -14.00
CA GLN A 65 -12.79 3.58 -15.21
C GLN A 65 -11.32 4.07 -15.28
N ARG A 66 -10.61 4.07 -14.13
CA ARG A 66 -9.23 4.61 -14.02
C ARG A 66 -8.16 3.53 -13.88
N ILE A 67 -8.53 2.25 -13.92
CA ILE A 67 -7.58 1.15 -13.72
C ILE A 67 -7.00 0.73 -15.06
N LEU A 68 -5.68 0.70 -15.15
CA LEU A 68 -4.91 0.09 -16.23
C LEU A 68 -4.79 -1.40 -15.93
N TYR A 69 -5.68 -2.20 -16.50
CA TYR A 69 -5.82 -3.62 -16.14
C TYR A 69 -4.60 -4.47 -16.52
N LYS A 70 -4.02 -4.25 -17.72
CA LYS A 70 -2.83 -4.99 -18.15
C LYS A 70 -1.64 -4.67 -17.24
N THR A 71 -1.42 -3.38 -16.97
CA THR A 71 -0.38 -2.91 -16.05
C THR A 71 -0.58 -3.48 -14.64
N ALA A 72 -1.82 -3.53 -14.14
CA ALA A 72 -2.14 -4.13 -12.86
C ALA A 72 -1.82 -5.63 -12.82
N LEU A 73 -2.00 -6.37 -13.91
CA LEU A 73 -1.65 -7.80 -13.98
C LEU A 73 -0.13 -8.01 -14.02
N TYR A 74 0.61 -7.22 -14.81
CA TYR A 74 2.08 -7.31 -14.85
C TYR A 74 2.74 -7.00 -13.50
N LEU A 75 2.19 -6.07 -12.73
CA LEU A 75 2.62 -5.79 -11.34
C LEU A 75 2.08 -6.84 -10.36
N GLY A 76 0.81 -7.23 -10.49
CA GLY A 76 0.08 -8.04 -9.50
C GLY A 76 0.52 -9.49 -9.45
N ILE A 77 0.76 -10.13 -10.60
CA ILE A 77 1.16 -11.55 -10.64
C ILE A 77 2.45 -11.80 -9.85
N PRO A 78 3.56 -11.08 -10.11
CA PRO A 78 4.78 -11.25 -9.32
C PRO A 78 4.58 -10.80 -7.87
N ALA A 79 3.76 -9.76 -7.61
CA ALA A 79 3.48 -9.31 -6.27
C ALA A 79 2.79 -10.39 -5.42
N ILE A 80 1.86 -11.16 -5.97
CA ILE A 80 1.21 -12.29 -5.29
C ILE A 80 2.25 -13.32 -4.83
N GLY A 81 3.03 -13.86 -5.77
CA GLY A 81 3.99 -14.93 -5.48
C GLY A 81 5.06 -14.51 -4.47
N ILE A 82 5.65 -13.33 -4.69
CA ILE A 82 6.70 -12.82 -3.81
C ILE A 82 6.14 -12.41 -2.45
N SER A 83 4.90 -11.92 -2.38
CA SER A 83 4.25 -11.58 -1.11
C SER A 83 4.08 -12.80 -0.20
N VAL A 84 3.63 -13.93 -0.75
CA VAL A 84 3.52 -15.20 0.00
C VAL A 84 4.89 -15.65 0.51
N LEU A 85 5.90 -15.66 -0.36
CA LEU A 85 7.27 -16.04 0.04
C LEU A 85 7.82 -15.11 1.13
N SER A 86 7.54 -13.82 1.03
CA SER A 86 7.98 -12.83 2.00
C SER A 86 7.31 -12.98 3.36
N VAL A 87 6.04 -13.40 3.41
CA VAL A 87 5.36 -13.76 4.66
C VAL A 87 6.07 -14.93 5.33
N LEU A 88 6.41 -16.00 4.59
CA LEU A 88 7.13 -17.13 5.14
C LEU A 88 8.51 -16.77 5.69
N VAL A 89 9.18 -15.80 5.06
CA VAL A 89 10.43 -15.25 5.58
C VAL A 89 10.19 -14.41 6.83
N SER A 90 9.14 -13.58 6.85
CA SER A 90 8.86 -12.66 7.97
C SER A 90 8.65 -13.36 9.31
N ILE A 91 8.01 -14.52 9.31
CA ILE A 91 7.80 -15.33 10.54
C ILE A 91 9.09 -15.92 11.10
N SER A 92 10.14 -16.07 10.27
CA SER A 92 11.45 -16.56 10.69
C SER A 92 12.35 -15.46 11.24
N LEU A 93 11.96 -14.19 11.10
CA LEU A 93 12.73 -13.03 11.53
C LEU A 93 12.35 -12.60 12.94
N SER A 94 13.31 -12.05 13.68
CA SER A 94 13.03 -11.47 14.99
C SER A 94 12.16 -10.21 14.87
N ALA A 95 11.35 -9.91 15.89
CA ALA A 95 10.54 -8.70 15.94
C ALA A 95 11.37 -7.41 15.76
N VAL A 96 12.58 -7.40 16.30
CA VAL A 96 13.52 -6.27 16.16
C VAL A 96 13.96 -6.12 14.69
N THR A 97 14.30 -7.22 14.02
CA THR A 97 14.68 -7.20 12.60
C THR A 97 13.52 -6.68 11.74
N LEU A 98 12.30 -7.15 11.98
CA LEU A 98 11.12 -6.68 11.26
C LEU A 98 10.85 -5.18 11.49
N LYS A 99 11.01 -4.69 12.74
CA LYS A 99 10.90 -3.25 13.04
C LYS A 99 11.95 -2.43 12.29
N LEU A 100 13.21 -2.89 12.27
CA LEU A 100 14.28 -2.19 11.54
C LEU A 100 14.01 -2.14 10.04
N ILE A 101 13.62 -3.27 9.43
CA ILE A 101 13.24 -3.31 8.01
C ILE A 101 12.08 -2.34 7.74
N LEU A 102 11.05 -2.35 8.59
CA LEU A 102 9.92 -1.44 8.49
C LEU A 102 10.36 0.03 8.52
N ILE A 103 11.19 0.42 9.49
CA ILE A 103 11.71 1.79 9.63
C ILE A 103 12.50 2.21 8.39
N ILE A 104 13.40 1.37 7.89
CA ILE A 104 14.19 1.67 6.69
C ILE A 104 13.27 1.91 5.49
N ILE A 105 12.29 1.03 5.28
CA ILE A 105 11.34 1.17 4.17
C ILE A 105 10.48 2.42 4.31
N LEU A 106 9.98 2.71 5.53
CA LEU A 106 9.22 3.93 5.79
C LEU A 106 10.05 5.20 5.54
N LEU A 107 11.34 5.21 5.89
CA LEU A 107 12.26 6.33 5.61
C LEU A 107 12.47 6.52 4.11
N ILE A 108 12.63 5.43 3.36
CA ILE A 108 12.75 5.49 1.89
C ILE A 108 11.44 6.07 1.30
N ILE A 109 10.28 5.59 1.73
CA ILE A 109 8.98 6.10 1.28
C ILE A 109 8.82 7.57 1.64
N ALA A 110 9.15 7.97 2.87
CA ALA A 110 9.08 9.36 3.31
C ALA A 110 9.97 10.26 2.46
N SER A 111 11.19 9.83 2.14
CA SER A 111 12.12 10.60 1.30
C SER A 111 11.60 10.79 -0.13
N THR A 112 10.98 9.77 -0.73
CA THR A 112 10.36 9.88 -2.06
C THR A 112 9.15 10.81 -2.07
N LEU A 113 8.39 10.86 -0.97
CA LEU A 113 7.22 11.72 -0.84
C LEU A 113 7.57 13.20 -0.59
N LEU A 114 8.66 13.45 0.15
CA LEU A 114 9.11 14.80 0.48
C LEU A 114 9.91 15.45 -0.67
N LYS A 115 10.70 14.66 -1.37
CA LYS A 115 11.53 15.11 -2.50
C LYS A 115 11.45 14.08 -3.64
N PRO A 116 10.43 14.15 -4.49
CA PRO A 116 10.27 13.23 -5.63
C PRO A 116 11.50 13.21 -6.56
N ASP A 117 12.22 14.34 -6.63
CA ASP A 117 13.41 14.49 -7.49
C ASP A 117 14.66 13.79 -6.92
N LEU A 118 14.69 13.45 -5.63
CA LEU A 118 15.87 12.87 -4.96
C LEU A 118 16.05 11.39 -5.29
N ILE A 119 14.96 10.67 -5.48
CA ILE A 119 14.95 9.24 -5.81
C ILE A 119 14.11 9.06 -7.07
N SER A 120 14.73 9.35 -8.21
CA SER A 120 14.17 8.93 -9.49
C SER A 120 14.37 7.41 -9.60
N LEU A 121 13.28 6.66 -9.47
CA LEU A 121 13.34 5.22 -9.70
C LEU A 121 13.77 4.97 -11.16
N PRO A 122 14.74 4.07 -11.39
CA PRO A 122 15.21 3.82 -12.73
C PRO A 122 14.10 3.19 -13.58
N GLU A 123 13.83 3.77 -14.73
CA GLU A 123 12.96 3.16 -15.73
C GLU A 123 13.71 2.01 -16.40
N ILE A 124 13.24 0.80 -16.22
CA ILE A 124 13.82 -0.39 -16.85
C ILE A 124 13.22 -0.53 -18.24
N ARG A 125 13.92 0.00 -19.25
CA ARG A 125 13.52 -0.08 -20.66
C ARG A 125 13.98 -1.40 -21.30
N LYS A 126 13.57 -2.53 -20.74
CA LYS A 126 13.90 -3.86 -21.24
C LYS A 126 12.67 -4.76 -21.25
N GLY A 127 12.70 -5.78 -22.11
CA GLY A 127 11.62 -6.74 -22.25
C GLY A 127 10.56 -6.33 -23.27
N PRO A 128 9.53 -7.17 -23.47
CA PRO A 128 8.46 -6.88 -24.41
C PRO A 128 7.67 -5.65 -24.00
N GLU A 129 7.34 -4.84 -24.99
CA GLU A 129 6.44 -3.70 -24.84
C GLU A 129 4.98 -4.16 -24.93
N TYR A 130 4.11 -3.49 -24.18
CA TYR A 130 2.68 -3.70 -24.28
C TYR A 130 1.94 -2.37 -24.20
N HIS A 131 0.84 -2.29 -24.92
CA HIS A 131 -0.04 -1.13 -24.91
C HIS A 131 -1.13 -1.29 -23.86
N ASP A 132 -1.32 -0.27 -23.01
CA ASP A 132 -2.42 -0.20 -22.05
C ASP A 132 -2.97 1.22 -21.99
N GLY A 133 -4.25 1.34 -21.75
CA GLY A 133 -4.91 2.63 -21.65
C GLY A 133 -6.31 2.51 -21.09
N CYS A 134 -6.84 3.63 -20.63
CA CYS A 134 -8.22 3.73 -20.18
C CYS A 134 -8.75 5.14 -20.42
N LYS A 135 -10.06 5.22 -20.58
CA LYS A 135 -10.81 6.47 -20.63
C LYS A 135 -11.65 6.55 -19.38
N ASP A 136 -11.39 7.57 -18.57
CA ASP A 136 -12.10 7.72 -17.32
C ASP A 136 -13.54 8.21 -17.55
N ARG A 137 -14.39 8.03 -16.55
CA ARG A 137 -15.82 8.43 -16.61
C ARG A 137 -16.00 9.94 -16.75
N TYR A 138 -14.95 10.74 -16.55
CA TYR A 138 -15.01 12.21 -16.57
C TYR A 138 -14.49 12.79 -17.90
N GLY A 139 -14.06 11.92 -18.82
CA GLY A 139 -13.63 12.30 -20.18
C GLY A 139 -12.12 12.41 -20.34
N ASP A 140 -11.33 12.26 -19.28
CA ASP A 140 -9.89 12.18 -19.38
C ASP A 140 -9.49 10.81 -19.98
N GLU A 141 -8.58 10.83 -20.93
CA GLU A 141 -8.10 9.63 -21.63
C GLU A 141 -6.59 9.51 -21.49
N PHE A 142 -6.13 8.32 -21.16
CA PHE A 142 -4.71 8.03 -21.07
C PHE A 142 -4.41 6.70 -21.72
N SER A 143 -3.37 6.66 -22.55
CA SER A 143 -2.83 5.44 -23.13
C SER A 143 -1.32 5.58 -23.29
N GLY A 144 -0.61 4.46 -23.26
CA GLY A 144 0.83 4.45 -23.40
C GLY A 144 1.38 3.04 -23.62
N ASP A 145 2.63 3.01 -24.06
CA ASP A 145 3.39 1.79 -24.24
C ASP A 145 4.36 1.63 -23.07
N PHE A 146 4.37 0.44 -22.48
CA PHE A 146 5.13 0.16 -21.26
C PHE A 146 5.97 -1.10 -21.41
N HIS A 147 7.11 -1.14 -20.72
CA HIS A 147 7.97 -2.31 -20.68
C HIS A 147 7.52 -3.30 -19.58
N ALA A 148 7.22 -4.53 -19.99
CA ALA A 148 6.74 -5.57 -19.07
C ALA A 148 7.74 -5.87 -17.94
N LEU A 149 9.05 -5.90 -18.24
CA LEU A 149 10.08 -6.19 -17.24
C LEU A 149 10.13 -5.11 -16.14
N HIS A 150 9.88 -3.84 -16.48
CA HIS A 150 9.77 -2.76 -15.48
C HIS A 150 8.65 -3.06 -14.48
N MET A 151 7.45 -3.36 -14.99
CA MET A 151 6.30 -3.62 -14.13
C MET A 151 6.47 -4.89 -13.29
N VAL A 152 6.97 -5.99 -13.90
CA VAL A 152 7.24 -7.25 -13.19
C VAL A 152 8.25 -7.06 -12.05
N SER A 153 9.35 -6.35 -12.31
CA SER A 153 10.39 -6.11 -11.31
C SER A 153 9.89 -5.29 -10.12
N TRP A 154 9.16 -4.22 -10.39
CA TRP A 154 8.61 -3.36 -9.34
C TRP A 154 7.43 -4.01 -8.62
N GLY A 155 6.62 -4.78 -9.33
CA GLY A 155 5.56 -5.60 -8.72
C GLY A 155 6.14 -6.62 -7.73
N GLY A 156 7.25 -7.28 -8.11
CA GLY A 156 8.00 -8.16 -7.22
C GLY A 156 8.54 -7.43 -5.98
N GLY A 157 9.13 -6.25 -6.18
CA GLY A 157 9.59 -5.39 -5.08
C GLY A 157 8.47 -4.97 -4.13
N GLY A 158 7.32 -4.59 -4.70
CA GLY A 158 6.10 -4.28 -3.93
C GLY A 158 5.59 -5.47 -3.13
N GLY A 159 5.60 -6.68 -3.73
CA GLY A 159 5.23 -7.92 -3.05
C GLY A 159 6.16 -8.27 -1.90
N LEU A 160 7.48 -8.08 -2.07
CA LEU A 160 8.48 -8.30 -1.04
C LEU A 160 8.23 -7.40 0.17
N VAL A 161 8.04 -6.11 -0.06
CA VAL A 161 7.73 -5.16 1.01
C VAL A 161 6.39 -5.48 1.66
N ASN A 162 5.37 -5.85 0.87
CA ASN A 162 4.05 -6.21 1.38
C ASN A 162 4.12 -7.37 2.37
N GLY A 163 4.74 -8.49 2.00
CA GLY A 163 4.80 -9.69 2.85
C GLY A 163 5.70 -9.53 4.07
N LEU A 164 6.85 -8.82 3.94
CA LEU A 164 7.78 -8.63 5.06
C LEU A 164 7.26 -7.66 6.11
N THR A 165 6.58 -6.59 5.68
CA THR A 165 6.30 -5.45 6.56
C THR A 165 4.82 -5.13 6.71
N GLY A 166 3.95 -5.74 5.92
CA GLY A 166 2.52 -5.43 5.93
C GLY A 166 2.14 -4.07 5.34
N LEU A 167 3.05 -3.42 4.59
CA LEU A 167 2.84 -2.06 4.07
C LEU A 167 1.92 -1.98 2.84
N GLY A 168 1.52 -3.10 2.26
CA GLY A 168 0.61 -3.13 1.10
C GLY A 168 1.27 -2.99 -0.27
N GLY A 169 2.59 -2.74 -0.35
CA GLY A 169 3.33 -2.65 -1.62
C GLY A 169 3.01 -1.45 -2.52
N GLY A 170 1.87 -0.78 -2.33
CA GLY A 170 1.45 0.37 -3.13
C GLY A 170 2.41 1.56 -3.04
N SER A 171 3.10 1.69 -1.92
CA SER A 171 4.15 2.69 -1.71
C SER A 171 5.35 2.54 -2.65
N ILE A 172 5.54 1.38 -3.25
CA ILE A 172 6.54 1.12 -4.29
C ILE A 172 5.91 1.16 -5.68
N ASN A 173 4.73 0.55 -5.83
CA ASN A 173 4.07 0.42 -7.12
C ASN A 173 3.67 1.78 -7.72
N VAL A 174 3.17 2.72 -6.90
CA VAL A 174 2.76 4.05 -7.38
C VAL A 174 3.95 4.84 -7.91
N PRO A 175 5.07 5.03 -7.17
CA PRO A 175 6.25 5.70 -7.72
C PRO A 175 6.83 4.99 -8.96
N ALA A 176 6.82 3.66 -9.01
CA ALA A 176 7.30 2.91 -10.16
C ALA A 176 6.46 3.19 -11.44
N MET A 177 5.14 3.27 -11.31
CA MET A 177 4.26 3.63 -12.42
C MET A 177 4.44 5.10 -12.83
N ILE A 178 4.66 6.01 -11.87
CA ILE A 178 4.94 7.42 -12.18
C ILE A 178 6.28 7.56 -12.91
N ALA A 179 7.31 6.78 -12.54
CA ALA A 179 8.58 6.74 -13.26
C ALA A 179 8.40 6.26 -14.72
N ALA A 180 7.44 5.37 -14.98
CA ALA A 180 7.02 4.97 -16.32
C ALA A 180 6.05 5.97 -16.99
N LYS A 181 5.96 7.22 -16.47
CA LYS A 181 5.14 8.32 -16.99
C LYS A 181 3.63 8.10 -16.93
N ILE A 182 3.15 7.18 -16.11
CA ILE A 182 1.72 7.03 -15.84
C ILE A 182 1.27 8.17 -14.92
N PRO A 183 0.22 8.93 -15.28
CA PRO A 183 -0.26 10.02 -14.43
C PRO A 183 -0.68 9.54 -13.04
N PRO A 184 -0.44 10.32 -11.97
CA PRO A 184 -0.61 9.87 -10.58
C PRO A 184 -1.98 9.29 -10.24
N HIS A 185 -3.05 9.82 -10.81
CA HIS A 185 -4.40 9.35 -10.53
C HIS A 185 -4.70 7.97 -11.13
N TYR A 186 -4.13 7.63 -12.31
CA TYR A 186 -4.20 6.29 -12.90
C TYR A 186 -3.25 5.32 -12.18
N ALA A 187 -2.05 5.79 -11.82
CA ALA A 187 -1.11 4.99 -11.03
C ALA A 187 -1.69 4.60 -9.67
N THR A 188 -2.31 5.55 -8.96
CA THR A 188 -3.00 5.29 -7.69
C THR A 188 -4.13 4.27 -7.85
N ALA A 189 -5.00 4.47 -8.86
CA ALA A 189 -6.12 3.57 -9.11
C ALA A 189 -5.65 2.15 -9.45
N THR A 190 -4.65 2.03 -10.33
CA THR A 190 -4.06 0.75 -10.74
C THR A 190 -3.38 0.05 -9.57
N SER A 191 -2.65 0.80 -8.75
CA SER A 191 -2.00 0.28 -7.54
C SER A 191 -2.99 -0.36 -6.57
N THR A 192 -4.20 0.18 -6.39
CA THR A 192 -5.18 -0.42 -5.47
C THR A 192 -5.55 -1.86 -5.85
N MET A 193 -5.62 -2.16 -7.15
CA MET A 193 -5.85 -3.53 -7.63
C MET A 193 -4.66 -4.45 -7.31
N VAL A 194 -3.44 -3.98 -7.56
CA VAL A 194 -2.21 -4.74 -7.26
C VAL A 194 -2.11 -5.03 -5.77
N VAL A 195 -2.35 -4.01 -4.93
CA VAL A 195 -2.33 -4.14 -3.48
C VAL A 195 -3.40 -5.09 -2.96
N PHE A 196 -4.61 -5.04 -3.53
CA PHE A 196 -5.67 -5.99 -3.18
C PHE A 196 -5.21 -7.43 -3.39
N LEU A 197 -4.66 -7.73 -4.56
CA LEU A 197 -4.18 -9.08 -4.89
C LEU A 197 -3.04 -9.53 -3.97
N ALA A 198 -2.05 -8.67 -3.74
CA ALA A 198 -0.91 -8.98 -2.90
C ALA A 198 -1.29 -9.13 -1.41
N CYS A 199 -2.13 -8.22 -0.88
CA CYS A 199 -2.61 -8.29 0.50
C CYS A 199 -3.51 -9.50 0.73
N MET A 200 -4.36 -9.86 -0.25
CA MET A 200 -5.21 -11.03 -0.16
C MET A 200 -4.37 -12.32 -0.02
N ALA A 201 -3.38 -12.49 -0.87
CA ALA A 201 -2.48 -13.64 -0.82
C ALA A 201 -1.71 -13.69 0.52
N ALA A 202 -1.12 -12.57 0.95
CA ALA A 202 -0.38 -12.49 2.20
C ALA A 202 -1.28 -12.68 3.45
N SER A 203 -2.51 -12.13 3.43
CA SER A 203 -3.47 -12.28 4.53
C SER A 203 -3.93 -13.74 4.68
N VAL A 204 -4.20 -14.43 3.57
CA VAL A 204 -4.53 -15.86 3.59
C VAL A 204 -3.38 -16.67 4.18
N THR A 205 -2.13 -16.40 3.78
CA THR A 205 -0.95 -17.07 4.34
C THR A 205 -0.82 -16.84 5.85
N HIS A 206 -1.02 -15.61 6.34
CA HIS A 206 -1.04 -15.34 7.79
C HIS A 206 -2.19 -16.01 8.53
N ALA A 207 -3.36 -16.14 7.88
CA ALA A 207 -4.51 -16.84 8.46
C ALA A 207 -4.23 -18.33 8.62
N GLU A 208 -3.64 -18.99 7.63
CA GLU A 208 -3.23 -20.39 7.69
C GLU A 208 -2.16 -20.64 8.76
N LEU A 209 -1.28 -19.67 9.01
CA LEU A 209 -0.27 -19.70 10.06
C LEU A 209 -0.81 -19.36 11.46
N GLY A 210 -2.12 -19.06 11.58
CA GLY A 210 -2.75 -18.73 12.86
C GLY A 210 -2.35 -17.38 13.46
N ASN A 211 -1.79 -16.47 12.66
CA ASN A 211 -1.28 -15.16 13.14
C ASN A 211 -2.37 -14.07 13.21
N ILE A 212 -3.64 -14.38 12.87
CA ILE A 212 -4.72 -13.39 12.93
C ILE A 212 -5.49 -13.58 14.24
N HIS A 213 -5.26 -12.66 15.16
CA HIS A 213 -5.95 -12.61 16.46
C HIS A 213 -6.88 -11.39 16.53
N SER A 214 -7.73 -11.34 17.56
CA SER A 214 -8.59 -10.19 17.86
C SER A 214 -9.64 -9.86 16.78
N LEU A 215 -10.41 -10.84 16.33
CA LEU A 215 -11.44 -10.69 15.27
C LEU A 215 -12.44 -9.55 15.54
N GLY A 216 -12.82 -9.31 16.81
CA GLY A 216 -13.73 -8.22 17.17
C GLY A 216 -13.12 -6.83 16.89
N PHE A 217 -11.83 -6.62 17.22
CA PHE A 217 -11.09 -5.41 16.90
C PHE A 217 -11.00 -5.24 15.38
N LEU A 218 -10.64 -6.32 14.68
CA LEU A 218 -10.48 -6.33 13.22
C LEU A 218 -11.77 -5.92 12.51
N ALA A 219 -12.91 -6.46 12.92
CA ALA A 219 -14.21 -6.13 12.33
C ALA A 219 -14.56 -4.64 12.49
N LEU A 220 -14.36 -4.08 13.70
CA LEU A 220 -14.58 -2.66 13.97
C LEU A 220 -13.65 -1.75 13.15
N TYR A 221 -12.38 -2.13 13.09
CA TYR A 221 -11.39 -1.38 12.33
C TYR A 221 -11.70 -1.40 10.84
N ILE A 222 -12.03 -2.57 10.28
CA ILE A 222 -12.42 -2.72 8.86
C ILE A 222 -13.65 -1.86 8.54
N ALA A 223 -14.67 -1.84 9.40
CA ALA A 223 -15.87 -1.02 9.17
C ALA A 223 -15.51 0.47 9.04
N GLY A 224 -14.71 1.01 9.95
CA GLY A 224 -14.23 2.39 9.86
C GLY A 224 -13.38 2.65 8.62
N ALA A 225 -12.42 1.74 8.35
CA ALA A 225 -11.50 1.85 7.24
C ALA A 225 -12.18 1.81 5.86
N VAL A 226 -13.20 0.96 5.69
CA VAL A 226 -14.02 0.89 4.47
C VAL A 226 -14.79 2.19 4.24
N CYS A 227 -15.43 2.72 5.28
CA CYS A 227 -16.10 4.05 5.18
C CYS A 227 -15.09 5.14 4.79
N GLY A 228 -13.91 5.14 5.40
CA GLY A 228 -12.82 6.04 5.04
C GLY A 228 -12.36 5.88 3.59
N ALA A 229 -12.20 4.64 3.12
CA ALA A 229 -11.77 4.35 1.76
C ALA A 229 -12.79 4.84 0.72
N VAL A 230 -14.08 4.66 0.97
CA VAL A 230 -15.15 5.21 0.10
C VAL A 230 -15.07 6.74 0.05
N ALA A 231 -14.91 7.39 1.20
CA ALA A 231 -14.76 8.84 1.25
C ALA A 231 -13.50 9.29 0.50
N GLY A 232 -12.35 8.64 0.77
CA GLY A 232 -11.06 8.97 0.16
C GLY A 232 -11.07 8.88 -1.36
N THR A 233 -11.59 7.80 -1.93
CA THR A 233 -11.66 7.62 -3.39
C THR A 233 -12.56 8.66 -4.09
N ARG A 234 -13.61 9.14 -3.41
CA ARG A 234 -14.48 10.22 -3.92
C ARG A 234 -13.78 11.58 -3.89
N TYR A 235 -13.00 11.85 -2.84
CA TYR A 235 -12.30 13.12 -2.66
C TYR A 235 -10.92 13.17 -3.34
N ALA A 236 -10.33 12.04 -3.70
CA ALA A 236 -9.00 11.94 -4.29
C ALA A 236 -8.77 12.89 -5.48
N ARG A 237 -9.81 13.13 -6.30
CA ARG A 237 -9.72 14.03 -7.46
C ARG A 237 -9.63 15.51 -7.08
N LYS A 238 -10.22 15.91 -5.93
CA LYS A 238 -10.28 17.30 -5.48
C LYS A 238 -9.01 17.76 -4.76
N LEU A 239 -8.19 16.81 -4.33
CA LEU A 239 -7.00 17.10 -3.53
C LEU A 239 -5.77 17.25 -4.43
N ARG A 240 -4.96 18.27 -4.17
CA ARG A 240 -3.63 18.39 -4.76
C ARG A 240 -2.73 17.31 -4.14
N SER A 241 -2.42 16.30 -4.93
CA SER A 241 -1.59 15.15 -4.52
C SER A 241 -0.30 15.56 -3.82
N SER A 242 0.35 16.65 -4.28
CA SER A 242 1.62 17.12 -3.73
C SER A 242 1.55 17.54 -2.24
N GLN A 243 0.51 18.27 -1.83
CA GLN A 243 0.38 18.71 -0.42
C GLN A 243 0.10 17.54 0.52
N LEU A 244 -0.73 16.60 0.06
CA LEU A 244 -1.06 15.41 0.82
C LEU A 244 0.18 14.50 0.97
N SER A 245 0.92 14.29 -0.12
CA SER A 245 2.15 13.49 -0.11
C SER A 245 3.21 14.10 0.81
N PHE A 246 3.37 15.43 0.81
CA PHE A 246 4.31 16.12 1.68
C PHE A 246 3.94 15.96 3.17
N GLY A 247 2.67 16.22 3.54
CA GLY A 247 2.21 16.04 4.92
C GLY A 247 2.32 14.58 5.39
N PHE A 248 2.04 13.63 4.49
CA PHE A 248 2.20 12.22 4.77
C PHE A 248 3.68 11.82 4.94
N GLY A 249 4.58 12.34 4.12
CA GLY A 249 6.02 12.11 4.27
C GLY A 249 6.56 12.58 5.63
N LEU A 250 6.15 13.77 6.10
CA LEU A 250 6.50 14.27 7.43
C LEU A 250 5.94 13.38 8.54
N PHE A 251 4.70 12.93 8.41
CA PHE A 251 4.09 12.01 9.37
C PHE A 251 4.87 10.69 9.45
N LEU A 252 5.30 10.13 8.33
CA LEU A 252 6.10 8.91 8.33
C LEU A 252 7.46 9.08 9.01
N ILE A 253 8.13 10.22 8.84
CA ILE A 253 9.37 10.51 9.57
C ILE A 253 9.13 10.53 11.08
N PHE A 254 8.07 11.21 11.52
CA PHE A 254 7.69 11.25 12.94
C PHE A 254 7.45 9.84 13.50
N VAL A 255 6.74 9.00 12.75
CA VAL A 255 6.50 7.59 13.11
C VAL A 255 7.81 6.81 13.20
N CYS A 256 8.74 7.00 12.25
CA CYS A 256 10.05 6.33 12.27
C CYS A 256 10.86 6.70 13.51
N ILE A 257 10.83 7.97 13.92
CA ILE A 257 11.52 8.43 15.13
C ILE A 257 10.95 7.73 16.37
N ILE A 258 9.62 7.70 16.51
CA ILE A 258 8.97 7.04 17.68
C ILE A 258 9.26 5.53 17.69
N MET A 259 9.15 4.86 16.55
CA MET A 259 9.44 3.42 16.44
C MET A 259 10.91 3.13 16.71
N GLY A 260 11.83 4.00 16.27
CA GLY A 260 13.26 3.88 16.54
C GLY A 260 13.59 4.01 18.02
N LEU A 261 13.02 5.01 18.70
CA LEU A 261 13.17 5.16 20.15
C LEU A 261 12.65 3.94 20.92
N GLY A 262 11.53 3.34 20.48
CA GLY A 262 10.94 2.14 21.08
C GLY A 262 11.71 0.83 20.81
N ILE A 263 12.85 0.85 20.11
CA ILE A 263 13.76 -0.29 20.00
C ILE A 263 14.76 -0.30 21.16
N PHE A 264 15.08 0.88 21.71
CA PHE A 264 16.09 1.07 22.77
C PHE A 264 15.49 1.11 24.19
N VAL A 265 14.19 1.11 24.31
CA VAL A 265 13.44 1.01 25.55
C VAL A 265 12.81 -0.37 25.68
#